data_f8762329c57119e98bafb219134547d2
#
_entry.id   f8762329c57119e98bafb219134547d2
#
_cell.length_a   1.000
_cell.length_b   1.000
_cell.length_c   1.000
_cell.angle_alpha   90.00
_cell.angle_beta   90.00
_cell.angle_gamma   90.00
#
_symmetry.space_group_name_H-M   'P 1'
#
loop_
_entity.id
_entity.type
_entity.pdbx_description
1 polymer ?
#
loop_
_entity_poly.entity_id
_entity_poly.type
_entity_poly.pdbx_seq_one_letter_code
_entity_poly.pdbx_strand_id
1 'polypeptide(L)'
;MSQKTQLLVEGAVVIALATVLSFIRIIKMPWGGSVTLLSMLPIVIYSIKNGVKNGLLVAFVYSLVQFGQGVIDGLFGWGLTPGSLIACILIDYIIAFTVLGLAGLFREKGLSGWIIGTVLAIVLRLFMHFLSGVVIWKSFGELWGGFATENTVLYSLLYNGAYMVPEIIF
;
A
#
# COMPACT_ATOMS: atom_id res chain seq x y z
N MET A 1 -17.34 -17.46 -21.64
CA MET A 1 -17.45 -16.67 -20.40
C MET A 1 -17.71 -15.23 -20.78
N SER A 2 -18.65 -14.53 -20.10
CA SER A 2 -18.86 -13.11 -20.41
C SER A 2 -17.65 -12.27 -20.00
N GLN A 3 -17.43 -11.11 -20.66
CA GLN A 3 -16.34 -10.20 -20.31
C GLN A 3 -16.39 -9.76 -18.84
N LYS A 4 -17.60 -9.51 -18.31
CA LYS A 4 -17.79 -9.19 -16.89
C LYS A 4 -17.35 -10.30 -15.97
N THR A 5 -17.71 -11.55 -16.29
CA THR A 5 -17.31 -12.73 -15.51
C THR A 5 -15.79 -12.91 -15.54
N GLN A 6 -15.17 -12.69 -16.69
CA GLN A 6 -13.72 -12.78 -16.83
C GLN A 6 -13.00 -11.74 -15.93
N LEU A 7 -13.44 -10.49 -15.95
CA LEU A 7 -12.88 -9.43 -15.11
C LEU A 7 -12.99 -9.76 -13.60
N LEU A 8 -14.13 -10.31 -13.19
CA LEU A 8 -14.35 -10.70 -11.78
C LEU A 8 -13.44 -11.86 -11.38
N VAL A 9 -13.34 -12.90 -12.21
CA VAL A 9 -12.48 -14.07 -11.93
C VAL A 9 -11.00 -13.67 -11.89
N GLU A 10 -10.53 -12.90 -12.89
CA GLU A 10 -9.17 -12.37 -12.90
C GLU A 10 -8.89 -11.51 -11.66
N GLY A 11 -9.82 -10.62 -11.29
CA GLY A 11 -9.69 -9.79 -10.11
C GLY A 11 -9.60 -10.60 -8.82
N ALA A 12 -10.42 -11.64 -8.67
CA ALA A 12 -10.36 -12.52 -7.50
C ALA A 12 -9.03 -13.29 -7.41
N VAL A 13 -8.53 -13.81 -8.53
CA VAL A 13 -7.22 -14.51 -8.60
C VAL A 13 -6.08 -13.54 -8.25
N VAL A 14 -6.12 -12.32 -8.77
CA VAL A 14 -5.12 -11.30 -8.51
C VAL A 14 -5.10 -10.89 -7.03
N ILE A 15 -6.27 -10.71 -6.40
CA ILE A 15 -6.37 -10.42 -4.96
C ILE A 15 -5.80 -11.58 -4.14
N ALA A 16 -6.15 -12.82 -4.47
CA ALA A 16 -5.64 -14.00 -3.78
C ALA A 16 -4.11 -14.10 -3.88
N LEU A 17 -3.55 -13.89 -5.09
CA LEU A 17 -2.11 -13.90 -5.31
C LEU A 17 -1.41 -12.78 -4.53
N ALA A 18 -1.91 -11.54 -4.62
CA ALA A 18 -1.38 -10.41 -3.87
C ALA A 18 -1.43 -10.65 -2.35
N THR A 19 -2.50 -11.29 -1.86
CA THR A 19 -2.65 -11.67 -0.45
C THR A 19 -1.58 -12.68 -0.03
N VAL A 20 -1.37 -13.74 -0.79
CA VAL A 20 -0.32 -14.74 -0.50
C VAL A 20 1.06 -14.07 -0.48
N LEU A 21 1.38 -13.25 -1.48
CA LEU A 21 2.65 -12.54 -1.55
C LEU A 21 2.84 -11.56 -0.39
N SER A 22 1.77 -10.94 0.12
CA SER A 22 1.83 -10.01 1.25
C SER A 22 2.16 -10.68 2.59
N PHE A 23 1.95 -11.99 2.72
CA PHE A 23 2.42 -12.74 3.89
C PHE A 23 3.92 -13.05 3.82
N ILE A 24 4.55 -13.01 2.64
CA ILE A 24 5.99 -13.19 2.48
C ILE A 24 6.67 -11.84 2.74
N ARG A 25 6.91 -11.56 4.01
CA ARG A 25 7.53 -10.30 4.48
C ARG A 25 9.04 -10.49 4.60
N ILE A 26 9.80 -9.87 3.69
CA ILE A 26 11.27 -9.90 3.69
C ILE A 26 11.81 -9.08 4.86
N ILE A 27 11.22 -7.90 5.07
CA ILE A 27 11.53 -7.01 6.20
C ILE A 27 10.21 -6.59 6.84
N LYS A 28 10.12 -6.68 8.17
CA LYS A 28 8.98 -6.19 8.95
C LYS A 28 9.45 -5.04 9.83
N MET A 29 8.76 -3.90 9.72
CA MET A 29 9.03 -2.73 10.55
C MET A 29 8.33 -2.84 11.91
N PRO A 30 8.86 -2.22 12.97
CA PRO A 30 8.32 -2.35 14.33
C PRO A 30 6.87 -1.88 14.50
N TRP A 31 6.49 -0.79 13.86
CA TRP A 31 5.18 -0.14 14.00
C TRP A 31 4.28 -0.33 12.78
N GLY A 32 4.40 -1.47 12.11
CA GLY A 32 3.71 -1.75 10.86
C GLY A 32 4.53 -1.34 9.64
N GLY A 33 4.03 -1.69 8.47
CA GLY A 33 4.82 -1.62 7.25
C GLY A 33 5.76 -2.82 7.08
N SER A 34 5.99 -3.21 5.87
CA SER A 34 6.90 -4.31 5.54
C SER A 34 7.32 -4.23 4.07
N VAL A 35 8.52 -4.69 3.78
CA VAL A 35 8.94 -5.02 2.42
C VAL A 35 8.44 -6.42 2.13
N THR A 36 7.58 -6.54 1.13
CA THR A 36 6.95 -7.81 0.76
C THR A 36 7.50 -8.33 -0.57
N LEU A 37 7.28 -9.62 -0.84
CA LEU A 37 7.70 -10.19 -2.12
C LEU A 37 6.71 -9.79 -3.23
N LEU A 38 6.87 -8.58 -3.80
CA LEU A 38 6.09 -8.13 -4.96
C LEU A 38 4.56 -8.13 -4.74
N SER A 39 4.08 -7.95 -3.50
CA SER A 39 2.65 -8.10 -3.19
C SER A 39 1.74 -7.11 -3.93
N MET A 40 2.26 -5.94 -4.32
CA MET A 40 1.51 -4.93 -5.06
C MET A 40 1.46 -5.22 -6.57
N LEU A 41 2.43 -5.98 -7.10
CA LEU A 41 2.60 -6.21 -8.54
C LEU A 41 1.35 -6.81 -9.21
N PRO A 42 0.68 -7.84 -8.65
CA PRO A 42 -0.54 -8.38 -9.26
C PRO A 42 -1.64 -7.32 -9.43
N ILE A 43 -1.83 -6.45 -8.43
CA ILE A 43 -2.85 -5.38 -8.46
C ILE A 43 -2.50 -4.35 -9.53
N VAL A 44 -1.23 -3.94 -9.60
CA VAL A 44 -0.71 -3.00 -10.60
C VAL A 44 -0.90 -3.54 -12.03
N ILE A 45 -0.49 -4.79 -12.28
CA ILE A 45 -0.65 -5.45 -13.59
C ILE A 45 -2.13 -5.53 -13.98
N TYR A 46 -3.00 -5.91 -13.04
CA TYR A 46 -4.44 -5.96 -13.30
C TYR A 46 -4.99 -4.58 -13.70
N SER A 47 -4.57 -3.51 -13.00
CA SER A 47 -4.98 -2.14 -13.30
C SER A 47 -4.50 -1.69 -14.68
N ILE A 48 -3.25 -1.97 -15.05
CA ILE A 48 -2.71 -1.67 -16.38
C ILE A 48 -3.50 -2.42 -17.46
N LYS A 49 -3.74 -3.72 -17.26
CA LYS A 49 -4.48 -4.55 -18.22
C LYS A 49 -5.93 -4.11 -18.39
N ASN A 50 -6.66 -3.90 -17.29
CA ASN A 50 -8.10 -3.77 -17.26
C ASN A 50 -8.60 -2.32 -17.06
N GLY A 51 -7.67 -1.37 -16.92
CA GLY A 51 -7.92 0.07 -16.75
C GLY A 51 -8.24 0.48 -15.32
N VAL A 52 -8.17 1.79 -15.09
CA VAL A 52 -8.25 2.42 -13.76
C VAL A 52 -9.53 2.05 -13.01
N LYS A 53 -10.68 2.04 -13.66
CA LYS A 53 -11.97 1.73 -13.00
C LYS A 53 -11.97 0.34 -12.36
N ASN A 54 -11.55 -0.68 -13.11
CA ASN A 54 -11.47 -2.05 -12.63
C ASN A 54 -10.30 -2.21 -11.65
N GLY A 55 -9.17 -1.52 -11.91
CA GLY A 55 -8.03 -1.46 -11.03
C GLY A 55 -8.37 -0.92 -9.64
N LEU A 56 -9.07 0.22 -9.56
CA LEU A 56 -9.52 0.81 -8.30
C LEU A 56 -10.46 -0.12 -7.53
N LEU A 57 -11.39 -0.81 -8.22
CA LEU A 57 -12.29 -1.76 -7.57
C LEU A 57 -11.52 -2.92 -6.93
N VAL A 58 -10.61 -3.55 -7.69
CA VAL A 58 -9.78 -4.67 -7.20
C VAL A 58 -8.84 -4.20 -6.10
N ALA A 59 -8.20 -3.04 -6.25
CA ALA A 59 -7.35 -2.44 -5.24
C ALA A 59 -8.12 -2.11 -3.95
N PHE A 60 -9.36 -1.62 -4.05
CA PHE A 60 -10.22 -1.39 -2.90
C PHE A 60 -10.55 -2.70 -2.16
N VAL A 61 -10.93 -3.76 -2.87
CA VAL A 61 -11.16 -5.06 -2.21
C VAL A 61 -9.88 -5.59 -1.56
N TYR A 62 -8.73 -5.45 -2.24
CA TYR A 62 -7.44 -5.79 -1.65
C TYR A 62 -7.11 -4.95 -0.41
N SER A 63 -7.50 -3.66 -0.38
CA SER A 63 -7.32 -2.80 0.80
C SER A 63 -8.05 -3.32 2.04
N LEU A 64 -9.23 -3.92 1.87
CA LEU A 64 -9.97 -4.57 2.95
C LEU A 64 -9.24 -5.82 3.48
N VAL A 65 -8.61 -6.58 2.58
CA VAL A 65 -7.75 -7.71 2.99
C VAL A 65 -6.54 -7.22 3.79
N GLN A 66 -5.90 -6.14 3.35
CA GLN A 66 -4.76 -5.55 4.07
C GLN A 66 -5.18 -4.98 5.43
N PHE A 67 -6.36 -4.38 5.53
CA PHE A 67 -6.93 -3.98 6.80
C PHE A 67 -7.13 -5.21 7.72
N GLY A 68 -7.70 -6.30 7.20
CA GLY A 68 -7.82 -7.55 7.95
C GLY A 68 -6.47 -8.08 8.46
N GLN A 69 -5.41 -8.02 7.64
CA GLN A 69 -4.06 -8.36 8.09
C GLN A 69 -3.55 -7.41 9.19
N GLY A 70 -3.82 -6.11 9.08
CA GLY A 70 -3.50 -5.14 10.13
C GLY A 70 -4.19 -5.46 11.46
N VAL A 71 -5.44 -5.93 11.42
CA VAL A 71 -6.16 -6.39 12.62
C VAL A 71 -5.47 -7.61 13.23
N ILE A 72 -5.06 -8.57 12.42
CA ILE A 72 -4.28 -9.76 12.86
C ILE A 72 -2.93 -9.34 13.46
N ASP A 73 -2.28 -8.34 12.88
CA ASP A 73 -1.00 -7.79 13.36
C ASP A 73 -1.16 -6.91 14.63
N GLY A 74 -2.38 -6.76 15.16
CA GLY A 74 -2.65 -6.10 16.44
C GLY A 74 -3.05 -4.63 16.37
N LEU A 75 -3.54 -4.14 15.24
CA LEU A 75 -3.94 -2.74 15.02
C LEU A 75 -4.77 -2.14 16.17
N PHE A 76 -5.73 -2.89 16.69
CA PHE A 76 -6.59 -2.41 17.80
C PHE A 76 -5.87 -2.30 19.15
N GLY A 77 -4.69 -2.90 19.28
CA GLY A 77 -3.84 -2.83 20.47
C GLY A 77 -2.77 -1.74 20.43
N TRP A 78 -2.66 -0.96 19.36
CA TRP A 78 -1.60 0.05 19.19
C TRP A 78 -1.85 1.36 19.98
N GLY A 79 -2.89 1.43 20.81
CA GLY A 79 -3.13 2.57 21.70
C GLY A 79 -3.68 3.82 21.02
N LEU A 80 -4.21 3.71 19.79
CA LEU A 80 -4.83 4.82 19.10
C LEU A 80 -6.18 5.21 19.73
N THR A 81 -6.48 6.49 19.78
CA THR A 81 -7.83 6.97 20.12
C THR A 81 -8.84 6.52 19.05
N PRO A 82 -10.15 6.43 19.34
CA PRO A 82 -11.13 6.04 18.34
C PRO A 82 -11.07 6.86 17.06
N GLY A 83 -10.88 8.18 17.14
CA GLY A 83 -10.74 9.06 15.97
C GLY A 83 -9.46 8.79 15.19
N SER A 84 -8.32 8.62 15.86
CA SER A 84 -7.05 8.28 15.23
C SER A 84 -7.08 6.89 14.60
N LEU A 85 -7.79 5.93 15.21
CA LEU A 85 -7.96 4.59 14.66
C LEU A 85 -8.75 4.62 13.34
N ILE A 86 -9.87 5.34 13.31
CA ILE A 86 -10.66 5.52 12.07
C ILE A 86 -9.81 6.19 10.99
N ALA A 87 -9.09 7.25 11.33
CA ALA A 87 -8.19 7.94 10.39
C ALA A 87 -7.09 7.00 9.88
N CYS A 88 -6.48 6.19 10.74
CA CYS A 88 -5.49 5.18 10.38
C CYS A 88 -6.08 4.15 9.41
N ILE A 89 -7.26 3.59 9.72
CA ILE A 89 -7.93 2.62 8.83
C ILE A 89 -8.15 3.24 7.45
N LEU A 90 -8.65 4.48 7.39
CA LEU A 90 -8.93 5.14 6.12
C LEU A 90 -7.66 5.46 5.34
N ILE A 91 -6.64 6.04 5.98
CA ILE A 91 -5.43 6.54 5.31
C ILE A 91 -4.44 5.40 5.04
N ASP A 92 -4.07 4.60 6.06
CA ASP A 92 -3.02 3.59 5.94
C ASP A 92 -3.46 2.30 5.26
N TYR A 93 -4.76 1.99 5.30
CA TYR A 93 -5.27 0.78 4.66
C TYR A 93 -6.12 1.10 3.44
N ILE A 94 -7.26 1.79 3.61
CA ILE A 94 -8.22 1.92 2.51
C ILE A 94 -7.64 2.75 1.37
N ILE A 95 -7.22 3.99 1.64
CA ILE A 95 -6.74 4.89 0.57
C ILE A 95 -5.38 4.43 0.07
N ALA A 96 -4.42 4.13 0.97
CA ALA A 96 -3.06 3.75 0.61
C ALA A 96 -2.99 2.54 -0.34
N PHE A 97 -3.87 1.56 -0.18
CA PHE A 97 -3.90 0.41 -1.08
C PHE A 97 -4.80 0.62 -2.29
N THR A 98 -5.90 1.38 -2.16
CA THR A 98 -6.81 1.66 -3.29
C THR A 98 -6.11 2.46 -4.40
N VAL A 99 -5.19 3.38 -4.06
CA VAL A 99 -4.45 4.18 -5.06
C VAL A 99 -3.59 3.33 -6.01
N LEU A 100 -3.26 2.07 -5.66
CA LEU A 100 -2.59 1.15 -6.56
C LEU A 100 -3.38 0.91 -7.85
N GLY A 101 -4.71 1.04 -7.81
CA GLY A 101 -5.57 1.00 -8.97
C GLY A 101 -5.35 2.13 -9.98
N LEU A 102 -4.61 3.18 -9.62
CA LEU A 102 -4.24 4.26 -10.54
C LEU A 102 -3.08 3.89 -11.48
N ALA A 103 -2.40 2.76 -11.26
CA ALA A 103 -1.31 2.31 -12.11
C ALA A 103 -1.69 2.21 -13.60
N GLY A 104 -2.97 1.95 -13.90
CA GLY A 104 -3.50 1.91 -15.26
C GLY A 104 -3.74 3.28 -15.92
N LEU A 105 -3.43 4.41 -15.26
CA LEU A 105 -3.79 5.75 -15.74
C LEU A 105 -3.16 6.10 -17.11
N PHE A 106 -1.95 5.66 -17.33
CA PHE A 106 -1.20 5.93 -18.57
C PHE A 106 -1.03 4.70 -19.46
N ARG A 107 -1.85 3.66 -19.29
CA ARG A 107 -1.68 2.36 -19.96
C ARG A 107 -1.61 2.46 -21.49
N GLU A 108 -2.30 3.42 -22.08
CA GLU A 108 -2.33 3.62 -23.55
C GLU A 108 -0.99 4.12 -24.13
N LYS A 109 -0.05 4.57 -23.27
CA LYS A 109 1.28 5.04 -23.67
C LYS A 109 2.31 3.91 -23.73
N GLY A 110 1.89 2.64 -23.71
CA GLY A 110 2.78 1.48 -23.74
C GLY A 110 3.66 1.38 -22.50
N LEU A 111 4.84 0.80 -22.65
CA LEU A 111 5.75 0.49 -21.54
C LEU A 111 6.09 1.71 -20.67
N SER A 112 6.39 2.85 -21.27
CA SER A 112 6.67 4.09 -20.53
C SER A 112 5.49 4.52 -19.67
N GLY A 113 4.27 4.40 -20.19
CA GLY A 113 3.05 4.70 -19.43
C GLY A 113 2.81 3.71 -18.29
N TRP A 114 3.14 2.45 -18.46
CA TRP A 114 3.03 1.42 -17.42
C TRP A 114 3.99 1.72 -16.26
N ILE A 115 5.25 2.05 -16.58
CA ILE A 115 6.25 2.42 -15.57
C ILE A 115 5.81 3.69 -14.82
N ILE A 116 5.42 4.75 -15.53
CA ILE A 116 4.99 6.01 -14.92
C ILE A 116 3.77 5.79 -14.03
N GLY A 117 2.77 5.04 -14.51
CA GLY A 117 1.56 4.74 -13.74
C GLY A 117 1.85 3.94 -12.48
N THR A 118 2.75 2.95 -12.56
CA THR A 118 3.19 2.14 -11.43
C THR A 118 3.91 3.00 -10.40
N VAL A 119 4.91 3.76 -10.81
CA VAL A 119 5.67 4.65 -9.90
C VAL A 119 4.73 5.66 -9.24
N LEU A 120 3.83 6.29 -10.01
CA LEU A 120 2.83 7.21 -9.47
C LEU A 120 1.97 6.55 -8.38
N ALA A 121 1.45 5.35 -8.64
CA ALA A 121 0.60 4.64 -7.69
C ALA A 121 1.34 4.31 -6.38
N ILE A 122 2.61 3.86 -6.47
CA ILE A 122 3.43 3.53 -5.30
C ILE A 122 3.84 4.80 -4.55
N VAL A 123 4.18 5.88 -5.25
CA VAL A 123 4.49 7.19 -4.63
C VAL A 123 3.27 7.77 -3.92
N LEU A 124 2.07 7.65 -4.49
CA LEU A 124 0.85 8.06 -3.81
C LEU A 124 0.59 7.22 -2.54
N ARG A 125 0.85 5.93 -2.58
CA ARG A 125 0.78 5.07 -1.39
C ARG A 125 1.79 5.52 -0.33
N LEU A 126 3.04 5.75 -0.70
CA LEU A 126 4.06 6.32 0.20
C LEU A 126 3.58 7.63 0.82
N PHE A 127 2.97 8.50 0.02
CA PHE A 127 2.44 9.78 0.50
C PHE A 127 1.34 9.59 1.54
N MET A 128 0.43 8.61 1.37
CA MET A 128 -0.60 8.29 2.36
C MET A 128 0.01 7.83 3.69
N HIS A 129 0.97 6.91 3.64
CA HIS A 129 1.66 6.45 4.86
C HIS A 129 2.49 7.57 5.51
N PHE A 130 3.15 8.40 4.71
CA PHE A 130 3.85 9.58 5.19
C PHE A 130 2.90 10.54 5.92
N LEU A 131 1.75 10.85 5.31
CA LEU A 131 0.74 11.73 5.89
C LEU A 131 0.19 11.15 7.21
N SER A 132 -0.10 9.88 7.24
CA SER A 132 -0.52 9.16 8.45
C SER A 132 0.54 9.28 9.55
N GLY A 133 1.80 9.03 9.23
CA GLY A 133 2.91 9.14 10.17
C GLY A 133 3.05 10.54 10.79
N VAL A 134 2.81 11.59 10.01
CA VAL A 134 2.86 12.98 10.49
C VAL A 134 1.63 13.35 11.33
N VAL A 135 0.44 12.99 10.87
CA VAL A 135 -0.83 13.49 11.46
C VAL A 135 -1.33 12.60 12.58
N ILE A 136 -1.24 11.29 12.42
CA ILE A 136 -1.83 10.30 13.34
C ILE A 136 -0.78 9.81 14.33
N TRP A 137 0.32 9.26 13.84
CA TRP A 137 1.34 8.61 14.67
C TRP A 137 2.23 9.61 15.40
N LYS A 138 2.55 10.74 14.76
CA LYS A 138 3.41 11.81 15.33
C LYS A 138 4.69 11.26 15.97
N SER A 139 5.25 10.23 15.36
CA SER A 139 6.39 9.51 15.91
C SER A 139 7.67 10.33 15.79
N PHE A 140 8.54 10.18 16.77
CA PHE A 140 9.88 10.77 16.85
C PHE A 140 10.79 9.86 17.69
N GLY A 141 12.08 10.13 17.71
CA GLY A 141 13.06 9.38 18.46
C GLY A 141 13.95 8.52 17.57
N GLU A 142 14.39 7.38 18.06
CA GLU A 142 15.29 6.48 17.32
C GLU A 142 14.56 5.74 16.22
N LEU A 143 15.15 5.75 15.01
CA LEU A 143 14.68 5.01 13.83
C LEU A 143 15.44 3.68 13.68
N TRP A 144 16.78 3.76 13.69
CA TRP A 144 17.69 2.61 13.58
C TRP A 144 19.15 3.03 13.87
N GLY A 145 19.95 2.08 14.39
CA GLY A 145 21.41 2.20 14.43
C GLY A 145 21.97 3.45 15.08
N GLY A 146 21.28 4.03 16.06
CA GLY A 146 21.67 5.28 16.73
C GLY A 146 21.25 6.55 16.00
N PHE A 147 20.56 6.46 14.84
CA PHE A 147 19.95 7.63 14.21
C PHE A 147 18.60 7.94 14.85
N ALA A 148 18.50 9.12 15.47
CA ALA A 148 17.27 9.62 16.10
C ALA A 148 16.92 11.02 15.59
N THR A 149 15.65 11.36 15.58
CA THR A 149 15.17 12.70 15.21
C THR A 149 13.93 13.08 16.00
N GLU A 150 13.90 14.32 16.46
CA GLU A 150 12.72 14.94 17.09
C GLU A 150 11.74 15.50 16.06
N ASN A 151 12.12 15.53 14.78
CA ASN A 151 11.28 16.03 13.71
C ASN A 151 10.37 14.92 13.18
N THR A 152 9.07 14.99 13.52
CA THR A 152 8.05 14.03 13.10
C THR A 152 7.93 13.88 11.58
N VAL A 153 8.10 14.98 10.83
CA VAL A 153 8.04 14.95 9.36
C VAL A 153 9.21 14.15 8.81
N LEU A 154 10.43 14.42 9.30
CA LEU A 154 11.62 13.69 8.90
C LEU A 154 11.54 12.21 9.32
N TYR A 155 11.07 11.96 10.56
CA TYR A 155 10.85 10.60 11.04
C TYR A 155 9.91 9.81 10.11
N SER A 156 8.74 10.37 9.81
CA SER A 156 7.73 9.73 8.95
C SER A 156 8.26 9.50 7.55
N LEU A 157 8.99 10.46 6.97
CA LEU A 157 9.57 10.31 5.63
C LEU A 157 10.58 9.18 5.58
N LEU A 158 11.51 9.12 6.54
CA LEU A 158 12.56 8.10 6.60
C LEU A 158 11.97 6.72 6.91
N TYR A 159 11.07 6.64 7.89
CA TYR A 159 10.45 5.38 8.29
C TYR A 159 9.66 4.74 7.13
N ASN A 160 8.76 5.51 6.51
CA ASN A 160 7.95 5.02 5.41
C ASN A 160 8.79 4.81 4.13
N GLY A 161 9.78 5.66 3.90
CA GLY A 161 10.74 5.50 2.79
C GLY A 161 11.53 4.21 2.90
N ALA A 162 11.93 3.81 4.10
CA ALA A 162 12.77 2.63 4.34
C ALA A 162 12.14 1.31 3.83
N TYR A 163 10.81 1.18 3.87
CA TYR A 163 10.15 -0.02 3.32
C TYR A 163 9.48 0.22 1.97
N MET A 164 9.07 1.46 1.66
CA MET A 164 8.38 1.73 0.39
C MET A 164 9.34 1.93 -0.80
N VAL A 165 10.56 2.45 -0.57
CA VAL A 165 11.56 2.60 -1.64
C VAL A 165 12.01 1.23 -2.18
N PRO A 166 12.35 0.22 -1.36
CA PRO A 166 12.58 -1.13 -1.86
C PRO A 166 11.42 -1.70 -2.69
N GLU A 167 10.18 -1.45 -2.27
CA GLU A 167 8.98 -1.90 -3.00
C GLU A 167 8.81 -1.24 -4.40
N ILE A 168 9.46 -0.09 -4.66
CA ILE A 168 9.50 0.52 -6.00
C ILE A 168 10.55 -0.15 -6.89
N ILE A 169 11.63 -0.65 -6.28
CA ILE A 169 12.77 -1.22 -7.02
C ILE A 169 12.46 -2.64 -7.49
N PHE A 170 11.68 -3.38 -6.70
CA PHE A 170 11.22 -4.73 -7.04
C PHE A 170 10.00 -4.71 -7.97
#